data_e51c1b0b47b0eebeb9f442f9ca70bea2
#
_entry.id   e51c1b0b47b0eebeb9f442f9ca70bea2
#
_cell.length_a   1.000
_cell.length_b   1.000
_cell.length_c   1.000
_cell.angle_alpha   90.00
_cell.angle_beta   90.00
_cell.angle_gamma   90.00
#
_symmetry.space_group_name_H-M   'P 1'
#
loop_
_entity.id
_entity.type
_entity.pdbx_description
1 polymer ?
#
loop_
_entity_poly.entity_id
_entity_poly.type
_entity_poly.pdbx_seq_one_letter_code
_entity_poly.pdbx_strand_id
1 'polypeptide(L)'
;ALPIFNVPHPLFNGQIKGDAFLILNWLDEGHGAQADLGQAVARLHQVHHDQFGFFENHHTKALVKDNSFNPSWADFYLHQRLEPEVATAVAAGRWNDWRNAHFKRMAAQFVTDCQQRTITPSLLHGDLWAGNFMFTADGTPTLIDPDAVFGDREFDLAMTTIFGGFRQAFYQAYQAAYPLDAGWQTRLPYYQFYYLCMHLILFGEGYGPAVDRILEQY
;
A
#
# COMPACT_ATOMS: atom_id res chain seq x y z
N ALA A 1 -5.93 19.13 -14.64
CA ALA A 1 -4.71 18.70 -13.94
C ALA A 1 -3.86 17.94 -14.94
N LEU A 2 -2.57 18.23 -15.03
CA LEU A 2 -1.63 17.42 -15.81
C LEU A 2 -1.61 16.04 -15.15
N PRO A 3 -1.65 14.93 -15.92
CA PRO A 3 -1.56 13.62 -15.34
C PRO A 3 -0.21 13.47 -14.66
N ILE A 4 -0.23 13.29 -13.34
CA ILE A 4 0.97 13.10 -12.51
C ILE A 4 1.63 11.77 -12.88
N PHE A 5 0.80 10.85 -13.37
CA PHE A 5 1.16 9.49 -13.75
C PHE A 5 0.40 9.07 -15.00
N ASN A 6 0.98 8.18 -15.79
CA ASN A 6 0.24 7.51 -16.84
C ASN A 6 -0.61 6.39 -16.20
N VAL A 7 -1.90 6.40 -16.47
CA VAL A 7 -2.88 5.41 -15.99
C VAL A 7 -3.83 5.06 -17.12
N PRO A 8 -4.41 3.86 -17.14
CA PRO A 8 -5.49 3.56 -18.07
C PRO A 8 -6.67 4.51 -17.87
N HIS A 9 -7.26 4.95 -18.97
CA HIS A 9 -8.44 5.82 -18.93
C HIS A 9 -9.72 5.01 -18.88
N PRO A 10 -10.64 5.28 -17.94
CA PRO A 10 -11.95 4.65 -17.93
C PRO A 10 -12.77 5.12 -19.14
N LEU A 11 -13.23 4.18 -19.94
CA LEU A 11 -14.09 4.41 -21.10
C LEU A 11 -15.56 4.24 -20.74
N PHE A 12 -15.85 3.24 -19.89
CA PHE A 12 -17.20 2.93 -19.48
C PHE A 12 -17.20 2.09 -18.20
N ASN A 13 -18.21 2.25 -17.36
CA ASN A 13 -18.48 1.36 -16.24
C ASN A 13 -19.96 0.98 -16.22
N GLY A 14 -20.29 -0.14 -15.58
CA GLY A 14 -21.67 -0.59 -15.48
C GLY A 14 -21.83 -1.86 -14.67
N GLN A 15 -23.03 -2.42 -14.73
CA GLN A 15 -23.37 -3.65 -14.04
C GLN A 15 -24.20 -4.57 -14.97
N ILE A 16 -23.85 -5.85 -15.03
CA ILE A 16 -24.59 -6.88 -15.76
C ILE A 16 -24.86 -8.04 -14.82
N LYS A 17 -26.13 -8.38 -14.61
CA LYS A 17 -26.58 -9.50 -13.76
C LYS A 17 -26.02 -9.46 -12.32
N GLY A 18 -25.76 -8.26 -11.80
CA GLY A 18 -25.22 -8.10 -10.46
C GLY A 18 -23.69 -7.96 -10.40
N ASP A 19 -22.99 -8.26 -11.47
CA ASP A 19 -21.53 -8.09 -11.57
C ASP A 19 -21.18 -6.71 -12.11
N ALA A 20 -20.36 -5.97 -11.37
CA ALA A 20 -19.81 -4.69 -11.80
C ALA A 20 -18.66 -4.90 -12.80
N PHE A 21 -18.57 -4.02 -13.79
CA PHE A 21 -17.47 -4.03 -14.75
C PHE A 21 -16.97 -2.61 -15.04
N LEU A 22 -15.69 -2.52 -15.38
CA LEU A 22 -15.00 -1.31 -15.81
C LEU A 22 -14.29 -1.60 -17.13
N ILE A 23 -14.53 -0.78 -18.16
CA ILE A 23 -13.84 -0.85 -19.45
C ILE A 23 -12.80 0.26 -19.46
N LEU A 24 -11.56 -0.11 -19.68
CA LEU A 24 -10.42 0.79 -19.80
C LEU A 24 -9.90 0.79 -21.23
N ASN A 25 -9.20 1.85 -21.63
CA ASN A 25 -8.45 1.80 -22.87
C ASN A 25 -7.35 0.74 -22.80
N TRP A 26 -7.08 0.12 -23.91
CA TRP A 26 -5.93 -0.79 -24.04
C TRP A 26 -4.63 -0.01 -24.02
N LEU A 27 -3.62 -0.58 -23.36
CA LEU A 27 -2.25 -0.07 -23.35
C LEU A 27 -1.33 -1.15 -23.90
N ASP A 28 -0.57 -0.84 -24.93
CA ASP A 28 0.42 -1.75 -25.48
C ASP A 28 1.61 -1.83 -24.53
N GLU A 29 1.94 -3.04 -24.08
CA GLU A 29 3.05 -3.30 -23.17
C GLU A 29 4.39 -3.17 -23.91
N GLY A 30 5.37 -2.61 -23.22
CA GLY A 30 6.73 -2.45 -23.68
C GLY A 30 7.75 -2.60 -22.55
N HIS A 31 8.92 -2.03 -22.74
CA HIS A 31 10.00 -2.06 -21.76
C HIS A 31 10.43 -0.65 -21.41
N GLY A 32 10.73 -0.41 -20.12
CA GLY A 32 11.16 0.89 -19.63
C GLY A 32 12.18 0.79 -18.51
N ALA A 33 12.68 1.94 -18.06
CA ALA A 33 13.68 1.99 -17.02
C ALA A 33 13.02 2.02 -15.62
N GLN A 34 13.50 1.18 -14.73
CA GLN A 34 13.07 1.19 -13.31
C GLN A 34 13.34 2.55 -12.62
N ALA A 35 14.32 3.30 -13.09
CA ALA A 35 14.58 4.64 -12.59
C ALA A 35 13.43 5.59 -12.92
N ASP A 36 12.83 5.50 -14.11
CA ASP A 36 11.70 6.34 -14.50
C ASP A 36 10.45 6.01 -13.67
N LEU A 37 10.23 4.72 -13.37
CA LEU A 37 9.19 4.30 -12.45
C LEU A 37 9.41 4.87 -11.04
N GLY A 38 10.66 4.84 -10.53
CA GLY A 38 11.00 5.40 -9.23
C GLY A 38 10.74 6.91 -9.14
N GLN A 39 11.12 7.66 -10.17
CA GLN A 39 10.82 9.09 -10.26
C GLN A 39 9.31 9.36 -10.34
N ALA A 40 8.59 8.54 -11.09
CA ALA A 40 7.17 8.68 -11.28
C ALA A 40 6.40 8.42 -9.98
N VAL A 41 6.75 7.36 -9.23
CA VAL A 41 6.18 7.10 -7.89
C VAL A 41 6.54 8.21 -6.90
N ALA A 42 7.76 8.75 -6.96
CA ALA A 42 8.14 9.91 -6.15
C ALA A 42 7.25 11.14 -6.43
N ARG A 43 6.93 11.41 -7.70
CA ARG A 43 5.99 12.49 -8.07
C ARG A 43 4.57 12.24 -7.58
N LEU A 44 4.10 10.98 -7.61
CA LEU A 44 2.81 10.60 -7.03
C LEU A 44 2.77 10.93 -5.54
N HIS A 45 3.79 10.52 -4.79
CA HIS A 45 3.89 10.75 -3.35
C HIS A 45 4.11 12.22 -2.96
N GLN A 46 4.45 13.10 -3.90
CA GLN A 46 4.50 14.56 -3.69
C GLN A 46 3.13 15.25 -3.82
N VAL A 47 2.09 14.51 -4.16
CA VAL A 47 0.72 15.00 -4.07
C VAL A 47 0.23 14.82 -2.65
N HIS A 48 -0.11 15.91 -1.98
CA HIS A 48 -0.44 15.88 -0.56
C HIS A 48 -1.90 16.28 -0.33
N HIS A 49 -2.41 15.84 0.82
CA HIS A 49 -3.68 16.26 1.40
C HIS A 49 -3.46 16.74 2.83
N ASP A 50 -4.47 17.40 3.42
CA ASP A 50 -4.37 17.89 4.79
C ASP A 50 -4.55 16.77 5.83
N GLN A 51 -5.15 15.65 5.45
CA GLN A 51 -5.49 14.53 6.32
C GLN A 51 -5.22 13.19 5.62
N PHE A 52 -5.06 12.13 6.41
CA PHE A 52 -4.94 10.74 5.97
C PHE A 52 -6.32 10.15 5.69
N GLY A 53 -6.46 9.35 4.65
CA GLY A 53 -7.74 8.77 4.23
C GLY A 53 -8.00 8.96 2.75
N PHE A 54 -9.26 8.81 2.34
CA PHE A 54 -9.67 9.05 0.96
C PHE A 54 -11.12 9.50 0.89
N PHE A 55 -11.53 9.99 -0.29
CA PHE A 55 -12.87 10.58 -0.50
C PHE A 55 -14.00 9.56 -0.42
N GLU A 56 -13.71 8.27 -0.63
CA GLU A 56 -14.69 7.19 -0.62
C GLU A 56 -14.13 5.96 0.12
N ASN A 57 -15.00 5.24 0.82
CA ASN A 57 -14.65 3.96 1.42
C ASN A 57 -14.51 2.90 0.33
N HIS A 58 -13.54 2.02 0.48
CA HIS A 58 -13.33 0.92 -0.45
C HIS A 58 -14.03 -0.35 0.06
N HIS A 59 -14.82 -0.97 -0.80
CA HIS A 59 -15.56 -2.19 -0.48
C HIS A 59 -15.04 -3.35 -1.32
N THR A 60 -14.45 -4.34 -0.66
CA THR A 60 -14.17 -5.64 -1.26
C THR A 60 -15.12 -6.69 -0.69
N LYS A 61 -15.16 -7.89 -1.30
CA LYS A 61 -15.95 -9.02 -0.75
C LYS A 61 -15.48 -9.43 0.66
N ALA A 62 -14.23 -9.21 0.99
CA ALA A 62 -13.61 -9.66 2.23
C ALA A 62 -13.55 -8.57 3.31
N LEU A 63 -13.42 -7.31 2.91
CA LEU A 63 -13.15 -6.20 3.83
C LEU A 63 -13.81 -4.92 3.34
N VAL A 64 -14.31 -4.15 4.29
CA VAL A 64 -14.65 -2.74 4.09
C VAL A 64 -13.50 -1.92 4.65
N LYS A 65 -12.82 -1.16 3.79
CA LYS A 65 -11.77 -0.24 4.21
C LYS A 65 -12.42 1.12 4.51
N ASP A 66 -12.42 1.49 5.76
CA ASP A 66 -12.81 2.83 6.18
C ASP A 66 -11.72 3.82 5.76
N ASN A 67 -12.06 4.72 4.85
CA ASN A 67 -11.21 5.78 4.34
C ASN A 67 -11.58 7.15 4.89
N SER A 68 -12.43 7.21 5.92
CA SER A 68 -12.78 8.49 6.59
C SER A 68 -11.51 9.23 6.99
N PHE A 69 -11.46 10.51 6.69
CA PHE A 69 -10.28 11.33 6.93
C PHE A 69 -9.93 11.43 8.42
N ASN A 70 -8.64 11.31 8.71
CA ASN A 70 -8.07 11.34 10.06
C ASN A 70 -6.83 12.25 10.07
N PRO A 71 -6.66 13.13 11.04
CA PRO A 71 -5.48 14.00 11.13
C PRO A 71 -4.22 13.28 11.59
N SER A 72 -4.32 12.06 12.16
CA SER A 72 -3.23 11.28 12.70
C SER A 72 -3.00 10.02 11.84
N TRP A 73 -1.79 9.84 11.32
CA TRP A 73 -1.43 8.60 10.62
C TRP A 73 -1.45 7.39 11.54
N ALA A 74 -0.94 7.55 12.77
CA ALA A 74 -0.94 6.46 13.74
C ALA A 74 -2.35 5.94 14.02
N ASP A 75 -3.30 6.86 14.24
CA ASP A 75 -4.69 6.49 14.51
C ASP A 75 -5.37 5.91 13.27
N PHE A 76 -5.18 6.54 12.10
CA PHE A 76 -5.72 6.03 10.85
C PHE A 76 -5.23 4.61 10.57
N TYR A 77 -3.91 4.41 10.62
CA TYR A 77 -3.31 3.12 10.26
C TYR A 77 -3.64 2.02 11.28
N LEU A 78 -3.61 2.35 12.56
CA LEU A 78 -3.94 1.38 13.62
C LEU A 78 -5.43 1.01 13.57
N HIS A 79 -6.33 1.98 13.64
CA HIS A 79 -7.75 1.74 13.85
C HIS A 79 -8.54 1.49 12.57
N GLN A 80 -8.10 2.05 11.43
CA GLN A 80 -8.80 1.93 10.15
C GLN A 80 -8.12 0.92 9.20
N ARG A 81 -6.97 0.34 9.58
CA ARG A 81 -6.26 -0.68 8.78
C ARG A 81 -5.93 -1.92 9.60
N LEU A 82 -5.03 -1.82 10.60
CA LEU A 82 -4.47 -2.97 11.28
C LEU A 82 -5.50 -3.72 12.15
N GLU A 83 -6.22 -3.03 13.01
CA GLU A 83 -7.19 -3.67 13.92
C GLU A 83 -8.34 -4.37 13.17
N PRO A 84 -8.95 -3.77 12.11
CA PRO A 84 -9.97 -4.46 11.32
C PRO A 84 -9.45 -5.73 10.63
N GLU A 85 -8.21 -5.72 10.15
CA GLU A 85 -7.60 -6.91 9.55
C GLU A 85 -7.35 -8.00 10.58
N VAL A 86 -6.76 -7.65 11.72
CA VAL A 86 -6.54 -8.61 12.80
C VAL A 86 -7.87 -9.20 13.27
N ALA A 87 -8.91 -8.38 13.43
CA ALA A 87 -10.25 -8.87 13.77
C ALA A 87 -10.78 -9.87 12.73
N THR A 88 -10.53 -9.60 11.44
CA THR A 88 -10.91 -10.51 10.36
C THR A 88 -10.10 -11.82 10.40
N ALA A 89 -8.80 -11.74 10.68
CA ALA A 89 -7.94 -12.92 10.86
C ALA A 89 -8.38 -13.77 12.05
N VAL A 90 -8.79 -13.15 13.17
CA VAL A 90 -9.39 -13.82 14.34
C VAL A 90 -10.67 -14.53 13.94
N ALA A 91 -11.59 -13.85 13.26
CA ALA A 91 -12.86 -14.43 12.82
C ALA A 91 -12.65 -15.59 11.83
N ALA A 92 -11.59 -15.56 11.02
CA ALA A 92 -11.19 -16.64 10.13
C ALA A 92 -10.45 -17.81 10.82
N GLY A 93 -10.24 -17.75 12.15
CA GLY A 93 -9.52 -18.78 12.91
C GLY A 93 -8.01 -18.86 12.60
N ARG A 94 -7.43 -17.77 12.11
CA ARG A 94 -6.02 -17.66 11.69
C ARG A 94 -5.19 -16.78 12.61
N TRP A 95 -5.68 -16.56 13.84
CA TRP A 95 -5.04 -15.70 14.82
C TRP A 95 -5.03 -16.39 16.19
N ASN A 96 -3.87 -16.42 16.83
CA ASN A 96 -3.67 -17.04 18.12
C ASN A 96 -3.17 -16.03 19.16
N ASP A 97 -3.08 -16.46 20.44
CA ASP A 97 -2.67 -15.60 21.55
C ASP A 97 -1.24 -15.07 21.38
N TRP A 98 -0.34 -15.87 20.80
CA TRP A 98 1.03 -15.43 20.53
C TRP A 98 1.07 -14.28 19.52
N ARG A 99 0.38 -14.44 18.36
CA ARG A 99 0.24 -13.36 17.36
C ARG A 99 -0.37 -12.12 17.99
N ASN A 100 -1.40 -12.30 18.82
CA ASN A 100 -2.08 -11.18 19.46
C ASN A 100 -1.17 -10.42 20.44
N ALA A 101 -0.36 -11.11 21.22
CA ALA A 101 0.57 -10.49 22.16
C ALA A 101 1.66 -9.69 21.44
N HIS A 102 2.21 -10.22 20.34
CA HIS A 102 3.25 -9.55 19.55
C HIS A 102 2.67 -8.38 18.74
N PHE A 103 1.47 -8.55 18.15
CA PHE A 103 0.78 -7.46 17.48
C PHE A 103 0.56 -6.25 18.39
N LYS A 104 0.15 -6.46 19.64
CA LYS A 104 -0.03 -5.35 20.59
C LYS A 104 1.28 -4.60 20.86
N ARG A 105 2.40 -5.32 20.94
CA ARG A 105 3.73 -4.68 21.10
C ARG A 105 4.16 -3.92 19.85
N MET A 106 3.97 -4.53 18.67
CA MET A 106 4.22 -3.89 17.38
C MET A 106 3.40 -2.59 17.24
N ALA A 107 2.10 -2.65 17.54
CA ALA A 107 1.21 -1.50 17.46
C ALA A 107 1.64 -0.37 18.40
N ALA A 108 2.00 -0.69 19.66
CA ALA A 108 2.50 0.29 20.62
C ALA A 108 3.82 0.95 20.17
N GLN A 109 4.74 0.16 19.62
CA GLN A 109 6.00 0.68 19.08
C GLN A 109 5.74 1.56 17.84
N PHE A 110 4.86 1.13 16.93
CA PHE A 110 4.47 1.91 15.75
C PHE A 110 3.93 3.29 16.13
N VAL A 111 3.03 3.35 17.11
CA VAL A 111 2.48 4.64 17.60
C VAL A 111 3.59 5.52 18.15
N THR A 112 4.52 4.95 18.94
CA THR A 112 5.66 5.67 19.48
C THR A 112 6.57 6.22 18.38
N ASP A 113 6.86 5.41 17.36
CA ASP A 113 7.70 5.82 16.23
C ASP A 113 7.03 6.91 15.38
N CYS A 114 5.71 6.84 15.18
CA CYS A 114 4.96 7.90 14.51
C CYS A 114 5.02 9.24 15.23
N GLN A 115 5.04 9.24 16.57
CA GLN A 115 5.15 10.47 17.37
C GLN A 115 6.52 11.17 17.25
N GLN A 116 7.54 10.44 16.81
CA GLN A 116 8.92 10.94 16.71
C GLN A 116 9.24 11.57 15.34
N ARG A 117 8.28 11.57 14.39
CA ARG A 117 8.49 12.09 13.05
C ARG A 117 7.27 12.83 12.51
N THR A 118 7.49 13.68 11.54
CA THR A 118 6.40 14.33 10.79
C THR A 118 6.05 13.46 9.59
N ILE A 119 4.82 12.97 9.53
CA ILE A 119 4.30 12.19 8.41
C ILE A 119 3.37 13.08 7.60
N THR A 120 3.68 13.25 6.33
CA THR A 120 2.86 14.05 5.41
C THR A 120 1.90 13.12 4.66
N PRO A 121 0.56 13.41 4.68
CA PRO A 121 -0.39 12.64 3.89
C PRO A 121 -0.06 12.73 2.39
N SER A 122 0.57 11.68 1.86
CA SER A 122 0.97 11.55 0.45
C SER A 122 -0.04 10.69 -0.30
N LEU A 123 -0.34 11.04 -1.55
CA LEU A 123 -1.18 10.18 -2.40
C LEU A 123 -0.41 8.89 -2.72
N LEU A 124 -0.95 7.77 -2.28
CA LEU A 124 -0.40 6.45 -2.47
C LEU A 124 -1.12 5.70 -3.59
N HIS A 125 -0.44 4.76 -4.21
CA HIS A 125 -1.06 3.73 -5.02
C HIS A 125 -1.91 2.78 -4.16
N GLY A 126 -1.41 2.44 -2.95
CA GLY A 126 -2.08 1.62 -1.95
C GLY A 126 -1.92 0.11 -2.14
N ASP A 127 -1.51 -0.33 -3.35
CA ASP A 127 -1.20 -1.73 -3.67
C ASP A 127 -0.05 -1.80 -4.69
N LEU A 128 1.11 -1.21 -4.36
CA LEU A 128 2.25 -1.04 -5.27
C LEU A 128 3.14 -2.29 -5.30
N TRP A 129 2.70 -3.34 -5.98
CA TRP A 129 3.52 -4.52 -6.26
C TRP A 129 3.82 -4.65 -7.76
N ALA A 130 4.66 -5.63 -8.13
CA ALA A 130 5.13 -5.77 -9.51
C ALA A 130 4.03 -6.07 -10.56
N GLY A 131 2.88 -6.57 -10.14
CA GLY A 131 1.73 -6.80 -11.02
C GLY A 131 0.90 -5.55 -11.29
N ASN A 132 1.11 -4.46 -10.54
CA ASN A 132 0.33 -3.23 -10.64
C ASN A 132 1.09 -2.07 -11.28
N PHE A 133 2.19 -2.36 -11.98
CA PHE A 133 2.81 -1.42 -12.92
C PHE A 133 3.18 -2.12 -14.24
N MET A 134 3.22 -1.34 -15.29
CA MET A 134 3.73 -1.76 -16.60
C MET A 134 4.49 -0.59 -17.25
N PHE A 135 5.23 -0.88 -18.31
CA PHE A 135 5.74 0.14 -19.22
C PHE A 135 4.97 0.05 -20.53
N THR A 136 4.51 1.17 -21.03
CA THR A 136 3.88 1.24 -22.35
C THR A 136 4.92 1.05 -23.47
N ALA A 137 4.47 0.85 -24.72
CA ALA A 137 5.33 0.61 -25.86
C ALA A 137 6.41 1.70 -26.09
N ASP A 138 6.15 2.93 -25.65
CA ASP A 138 7.08 4.05 -25.66
C ASP A 138 8.00 4.12 -24.44
N GLY A 139 7.91 3.13 -23.51
CA GLY A 139 8.71 3.06 -22.29
C GLY A 139 8.17 3.87 -21.10
N THR A 140 6.99 4.47 -21.23
CA THR A 140 6.39 5.25 -20.13
C THR A 140 5.92 4.35 -18.99
N PRO A 141 6.35 4.59 -17.71
CA PRO A 141 5.85 3.86 -16.57
C PRO A 141 4.38 4.18 -16.32
N THR A 142 3.57 3.15 -16.14
CA THR A 142 2.12 3.23 -15.97
C THR A 142 1.71 2.40 -14.77
N LEU A 143 0.89 2.99 -13.88
CA LEU A 143 0.29 2.28 -12.75
C LEU A 143 -1.13 1.82 -13.09
N ILE A 144 -1.49 0.67 -12.59
CA ILE A 144 -2.80 0.03 -12.77
C ILE A 144 -3.31 -0.50 -11.43
N ASP A 145 -4.62 -0.66 -11.32
CA ASP A 145 -5.32 -1.28 -10.18
C ASP A 145 -4.96 -0.66 -8.80
N PRO A 146 -5.18 0.65 -8.62
CA PRO A 146 -4.85 1.32 -7.37
C PRO A 146 -5.90 1.03 -6.28
N ASP A 147 -5.41 1.00 -5.04
CA ASP A 147 -6.19 1.12 -3.79
C ASP A 147 -5.85 2.46 -3.13
N ALA A 148 -6.15 3.55 -3.83
CA ALA A 148 -5.63 4.88 -3.54
C ALA A 148 -6.04 5.39 -2.15
N VAL A 149 -5.07 5.96 -1.43
CA VAL A 149 -5.25 6.56 -0.12
C VAL A 149 -4.21 7.65 0.12
N PHE A 150 -4.53 8.68 0.87
CA PHE A 150 -3.52 9.59 1.41
C PHE A 150 -2.95 8.99 2.69
N GLY A 151 -1.67 8.65 2.67
CA GLY A 151 -0.99 7.92 3.74
C GLY A 151 0.49 8.26 3.87
N ASP A 152 1.17 7.49 4.72
CA ASP A 152 2.62 7.51 4.78
C ASP A 152 3.19 6.81 3.54
N ARG A 153 4.02 7.50 2.77
CA ARG A 153 4.64 6.98 1.53
C ARG A 153 5.49 5.72 1.74
N GLU A 154 5.94 5.45 2.98
CA GLU A 154 6.64 4.22 3.31
C GLU A 154 5.72 2.98 3.20
N PHE A 155 4.39 3.16 3.27
CA PHE A 155 3.42 2.10 3.06
C PHE A 155 3.52 1.49 1.66
N ASP A 156 3.49 2.31 0.61
CA ASP A 156 3.69 1.83 -0.77
C ASP A 156 5.08 1.21 -0.97
N LEU A 157 6.12 1.84 -0.42
CA LEU A 157 7.47 1.31 -0.53
C LEU A 157 7.65 -0.05 0.17
N ALA A 158 6.94 -0.29 1.26
CA ALA A 158 6.94 -1.59 1.91
C ALA A 158 6.39 -2.69 0.98
N MET A 159 5.31 -2.42 0.25
CA MET A 159 4.72 -3.37 -0.68
C MET A 159 5.71 -3.76 -1.79
N THR A 160 6.50 -2.82 -2.29
CA THR A 160 7.51 -3.09 -3.33
C THR A 160 8.56 -4.12 -2.91
N THR A 161 8.74 -4.35 -1.61
CA THR A 161 9.77 -5.24 -1.05
C THR A 161 9.27 -6.67 -0.75
N ILE A 162 7.96 -6.93 -0.81
CA ILE A 162 7.38 -8.21 -0.40
C ILE A 162 7.51 -9.26 -1.51
N PHE A 163 7.10 -8.93 -2.72
CA PHE A 163 7.00 -9.88 -3.83
C PHE A 163 8.06 -9.68 -4.93
N GLY A 164 8.98 -8.75 -4.72
CA GLY A 164 10.03 -8.43 -5.71
C GLY A 164 9.51 -7.62 -6.91
N GLY A 165 10.31 -7.62 -8.00
CA GLY A 165 10.00 -6.90 -9.25
C GLY A 165 10.53 -5.47 -9.28
N PHE A 166 10.90 -4.89 -8.15
CA PHE A 166 11.54 -3.57 -8.07
C PHE A 166 13.05 -3.73 -7.90
N ARG A 167 13.81 -2.98 -8.70
CA ARG A 167 15.28 -3.05 -8.74
C ARG A 167 15.90 -1.86 -7.99
N GLN A 168 17.17 -1.98 -7.68
CA GLN A 168 17.91 -0.91 -7.00
C GLN A 168 17.78 0.46 -7.70
N ALA A 169 17.73 0.48 -9.02
CA ALA A 169 17.55 1.71 -9.79
C ALA A 169 16.23 2.44 -9.48
N PHE A 170 15.14 1.70 -9.18
CA PHE A 170 13.88 2.29 -8.70
C PHE A 170 14.10 3.07 -7.40
N TYR A 171 14.68 2.42 -6.38
CA TYR A 171 14.86 3.04 -5.06
C TYR A 171 15.85 4.22 -5.11
N GLN A 172 16.92 4.11 -5.91
CA GLN A 172 17.88 5.20 -6.09
C GLN A 172 17.22 6.43 -6.73
N ALA A 173 16.43 6.22 -7.79
CA ALA A 173 15.73 7.30 -8.48
C ALA A 173 14.63 7.92 -7.62
N TYR A 174 13.88 7.09 -6.87
CA TYR A 174 12.90 7.55 -5.89
C TYR A 174 13.56 8.43 -4.82
N GLN A 175 14.65 7.93 -4.20
CA GLN A 175 15.37 8.62 -3.15
C GLN A 175 16.00 9.93 -3.63
N ALA A 176 16.47 9.98 -4.88
CA ALA A 176 16.99 11.20 -5.47
C ALA A 176 15.90 12.25 -5.73
N ALA A 177 14.70 11.83 -6.11
CA ALA A 177 13.59 12.73 -6.42
C ALA A 177 12.80 13.18 -5.17
N TYR A 178 12.65 12.30 -4.18
CA TYR A 178 11.93 12.59 -2.94
C TYR A 178 12.55 11.82 -1.77
N PRO A 179 13.62 12.35 -1.15
CA PRO A 179 14.39 11.67 -0.11
C PRO A 179 13.51 11.19 1.06
N LEU A 180 13.78 9.95 1.50
CA LEU A 180 13.16 9.35 2.68
C LEU A 180 13.97 9.70 3.94
N ASP A 181 13.28 9.75 5.06
CA ASP A 181 13.91 9.97 6.36
C ASP A 181 14.86 8.82 6.72
N ALA A 182 15.91 9.13 7.47
CA ALA A 182 16.82 8.11 7.97
C ALA A 182 16.04 7.00 8.72
N GLY A 183 16.47 5.75 8.52
CA GLY A 183 15.85 4.60 9.18
C GLY A 183 14.52 4.14 8.55
N TRP A 184 14.11 4.64 7.39
CA TRP A 184 12.88 4.20 6.74
C TRP A 184 12.82 2.67 6.54
N GLN A 185 13.94 2.02 6.27
CA GLN A 185 13.99 0.57 6.09
C GLN A 185 13.59 -0.20 7.37
N THR A 186 13.89 0.34 8.55
CA THR A 186 13.54 -0.31 9.82
C THR A 186 12.06 -0.17 10.15
N ARG A 187 11.33 0.71 9.46
CA ARG A 187 9.88 0.91 9.61
C ARG A 187 9.05 0.10 8.62
N LEU A 188 9.65 -0.40 7.53
CA LEU A 188 8.94 -1.21 6.55
C LEU A 188 8.18 -2.41 7.13
N PRO A 189 8.70 -3.12 8.17
CA PRO A 189 7.97 -4.24 8.79
C PRO A 189 6.56 -3.89 9.25
N TYR A 190 6.31 -2.68 9.77
CA TYR A 190 4.96 -2.24 10.15
C TYR A 190 3.98 -2.29 8.99
N TYR A 191 4.42 -1.86 7.81
CA TYR A 191 3.62 -1.78 6.59
C TYR A 191 3.56 -3.11 5.84
N GLN A 192 4.66 -3.88 5.83
CA GLN A 192 4.68 -5.23 5.30
C GLN A 192 3.69 -6.14 6.04
N PHE A 193 3.54 -5.95 7.35
CA PHE A 193 2.59 -6.69 8.17
C PHE A 193 1.16 -6.59 7.62
N TYR A 194 0.70 -5.40 7.26
CA TYR A 194 -0.63 -5.19 6.68
C TYR A 194 -0.86 -6.09 5.46
N TYR A 195 0.01 -6.01 4.47
CA TYR A 195 -0.13 -6.79 3.24
C TYR A 195 -0.03 -8.31 3.49
N LEU A 196 0.88 -8.73 4.36
CA LEU A 196 1.04 -10.16 4.69
C LEU A 196 -0.14 -10.70 5.51
N CYS A 197 -0.72 -9.89 6.40
CA CYS A 197 -1.93 -10.23 7.16
C CYS A 197 -3.14 -10.35 6.21
N MET A 198 -3.28 -9.44 5.25
CA MET A 198 -4.27 -9.54 4.19
C MET A 198 -4.13 -10.85 3.40
N HIS A 199 -2.92 -11.22 3.02
CA HIS A 199 -2.65 -12.48 2.32
C HIS A 199 -2.94 -13.71 3.21
N LEU A 200 -2.64 -13.63 4.51
CA LEU A 200 -3.04 -14.66 5.48
C LEU A 200 -4.56 -14.85 5.49
N ILE A 201 -5.32 -13.76 5.49
CA ILE A 201 -6.79 -13.79 5.47
C ILE A 201 -7.32 -14.41 4.17
N LEU A 202 -6.81 -13.99 3.02
CA LEU A 202 -7.32 -14.38 1.71
C LEU A 202 -6.86 -15.77 1.27
N PHE A 203 -5.59 -16.11 1.50
CA PHE A 203 -4.94 -17.29 0.91
C PHE A 203 -4.54 -18.35 1.93
N GLY A 204 -4.67 -18.08 3.23
CA GLY A 204 -4.48 -19.06 4.26
C GLY A 204 -3.13 -19.09 4.94
N GLU A 205 -2.96 -20.10 5.81
CA GLU A 205 -1.82 -20.23 6.72
C GLU A 205 -0.46 -20.38 6.03
N GLY A 206 -0.42 -20.57 4.72
CA GLY A 206 0.82 -20.49 3.94
C GLY A 206 1.55 -19.15 4.12
N TYR A 207 0.84 -18.08 4.46
CA TYR A 207 1.40 -16.75 4.77
C TYR A 207 1.69 -16.56 6.27
N GLY A 208 1.22 -17.47 7.13
CA GLY A 208 1.44 -17.42 8.59
C GLY A 208 2.91 -17.21 8.97
N PRO A 209 3.86 -18.01 8.46
CA PRO A 209 5.27 -17.85 8.78
C PRO A 209 5.86 -16.47 8.40
N ALA A 210 5.32 -15.81 7.37
CA ALA A 210 5.76 -14.47 6.98
C ALA A 210 5.22 -13.40 7.95
N VAL A 211 3.96 -13.53 8.37
CA VAL A 211 3.35 -12.68 9.41
C VAL A 211 4.11 -12.86 10.74
N ASP A 212 4.34 -14.11 11.15
CA ASP A 212 5.03 -14.44 12.40
C ASP A 212 6.45 -13.86 12.44
N ARG A 213 7.21 -13.94 11.34
CA ARG A 213 8.55 -13.37 11.22
C ARG A 213 8.58 -11.85 11.44
N ILE A 214 7.53 -11.14 11.04
CA ILE A 214 7.43 -9.70 11.35
C ILE A 214 7.12 -9.51 12.82
N LEU A 215 6.16 -10.24 13.35
CA LEU A 215 5.74 -10.12 14.75
C LEU A 215 6.86 -10.50 15.73
N GLU A 216 7.74 -11.45 15.38
CA GLU A 216 8.91 -11.85 16.18
C GLU A 216 9.90 -10.69 16.47
N GLN A 217 9.83 -9.60 15.70
CA GLN A 217 10.70 -8.44 15.89
C GLN A 217 10.25 -7.56 17.07
N TYR A 218 9.07 -7.83 17.59
CA TYR A 218 8.41 -7.06 18.66
C TYR A 218 8.02 -8.00 19.80
#